data_161b2c804892a605e367bd192d8b2193
#
_entry.id   161b2c804892a605e367bd192d8b2193
#
_cell.length_a   1.000
_cell.length_b   1.000
_cell.length_c   1.000
_cell.angle_alpha   90.00
_cell.angle_beta   90.00
_cell.angle_gamma   90.00
#
_symmetry.space_group_name_H-M   'P 1'
#
loop_
_entity.id
_entity.type
_entity.pdbx_description
1 polymer ?
#
loop_
_entity_poly.entity_id
_entity_poly.type
_entity_poly.pdbx_seq_one_letter_code
_entity_poly.pdbx_strand_id
1 'polypeptide(L)'
;MTDDTPLPFDLPSVRRKKLTVDFAGGNQSSNGGVLLLREAERKHGVCRRLAEAMPDRRDPDRIRHAMFEMVMARVLAIACGHEDAIDLDRLRHDPLMKLAVGRCPESGQPLASQSTISRLENVPSKTEAARLAAALLDQFGTTVKPGRLEILDIDDTFCAAHGAQQLAFWNAHHDERGFASMHIYHVRSGTPVVAILRAARTPKGTEVRTVIKHVTKRLRTHWPNTRIVWRGDSHYGRVEAMEWAEDDGVDYIFGLAGNMTLDALVAETADNLRFHHAKSSQTKLRTYASFIYQAGSWTRPRKVVARLECSLQPDAGETTSTGMRQEVDIRYVVTSLKGTAQHLCEDVYCQRGQMDSVRMPGEEDDQVN
;
A
#
# COMPACT_ATOMS: atom_id res chain seq x y z
N MET A 1 -43.40 -25.87 -26.01
CA MET A 1 -42.80 -25.87 -27.35
C MET A 1 -41.31 -25.74 -27.16
N THR A 2 -40.58 -26.85 -27.25
CA THR A 2 -39.13 -26.87 -27.24
C THR A 2 -38.65 -26.48 -28.64
N ASP A 3 -38.08 -25.33 -28.74
CA ASP A 3 -37.47 -24.86 -30.00
C ASP A 3 -36.20 -25.69 -30.23
N ASP A 4 -36.32 -26.75 -30.99
CA ASP A 4 -35.24 -27.67 -31.38
C ASP A 4 -34.41 -27.02 -32.51
N THR A 5 -33.83 -25.86 -32.26
CA THR A 5 -32.92 -25.24 -33.23
C THR A 5 -31.65 -26.09 -33.29
N PRO A 6 -31.34 -26.76 -34.41
CA PRO A 6 -30.15 -27.58 -34.53
C PRO A 6 -28.90 -26.71 -34.35
N LEU A 7 -27.96 -27.20 -33.55
CA LEU A 7 -26.65 -26.54 -33.40
C LEU A 7 -25.97 -26.46 -34.77
N PRO A 8 -25.22 -25.35 -35.01
CA PRO A 8 -24.53 -25.15 -36.29
C PRO A 8 -23.33 -26.09 -36.51
N PHE A 9 -23.11 -27.04 -35.60
CA PHE A 9 -22.00 -27.99 -35.63
C PHE A 9 -22.34 -29.27 -34.88
N ASP A 10 -21.89 -30.41 -35.38
CA ASP A 10 -21.99 -31.71 -34.75
C ASP A 10 -20.82 -31.91 -33.76
N LEU A 11 -21.16 -32.27 -32.50
CA LEU A 11 -20.16 -32.63 -31.50
C LEU A 11 -19.92 -34.14 -31.50
N PRO A 12 -18.70 -34.61 -31.81
CA PRO A 12 -18.38 -36.03 -31.75
C PRO A 12 -18.57 -36.61 -30.36
N SER A 13 -19.12 -37.82 -30.28
CA SER A 13 -19.28 -38.52 -28.99
C SER A 13 -17.93 -38.76 -28.35
N VAL A 14 -17.87 -38.61 -27.01
CA VAL A 14 -16.69 -39.00 -26.22
C VAL A 14 -16.92 -40.42 -25.65
N ARG A 15 -16.21 -41.39 -26.24
CA ARG A 15 -16.42 -42.82 -25.97
C ARG A 15 -17.85 -43.23 -26.32
N ARG A 16 -18.64 -43.64 -25.29
CA ARG A 16 -20.07 -44.01 -25.46
C ARG A 16 -21.05 -42.91 -25.06
N LYS A 17 -20.55 -41.70 -24.73
CA LYS A 17 -21.42 -40.59 -24.28
C LYS A 17 -21.67 -39.63 -25.44
N LYS A 18 -22.92 -39.44 -25.80
CA LYS A 18 -23.36 -38.36 -26.67
C LYS A 18 -23.17 -37.02 -25.95
N LEU A 19 -22.56 -36.07 -26.62
CA LEU A 19 -22.48 -34.68 -26.14
C LEU A 19 -23.68 -33.90 -26.72
N THR A 20 -24.37 -33.20 -25.83
CA THR A 20 -25.39 -32.21 -26.19
C THR A 20 -24.98 -30.87 -25.63
N VAL A 21 -25.16 -29.81 -26.40
CA VAL A 21 -24.97 -28.42 -25.96
C VAL A 21 -26.34 -27.74 -26.00
N ASP A 22 -26.64 -27.05 -24.95
CA ASP A 22 -27.88 -26.31 -24.80
C ASP A 22 -27.54 -24.86 -24.38
N PHE A 23 -28.24 -23.88 -24.96
CA PHE A 23 -28.12 -22.47 -24.63
C PHE A 23 -29.22 -21.97 -23.68
N ALA A 24 -30.00 -22.90 -23.11
CA ALA A 24 -31.08 -22.61 -22.15
C ALA A 24 -30.61 -22.35 -20.72
N GLY A 25 -29.30 -22.20 -20.48
CA GLY A 25 -28.69 -22.05 -19.15
C GLY A 25 -29.04 -20.76 -18.37
N GLY A 26 -29.79 -19.84 -18.98
CA GLY A 26 -30.14 -18.56 -18.34
C GLY A 26 -28.94 -17.64 -18.09
N ASN A 27 -29.11 -16.67 -17.20
CA ASN A 27 -28.04 -15.75 -16.83
C ASN A 27 -27.06 -16.42 -15.87
N GLN A 28 -25.79 -16.45 -16.24
CA GLN A 28 -24.71 -17.02 -15.45
C GLN A 28 -23.76 -15.93 -14.95
N SER A 29 -23.05 -16.21 -13.85
CA SER A 29 -22.00 -15.36 -13.31
C SER A 29 -20.75 -16.19 -13.03
N SER A 30 -19.58 -15.62 -13.36
CA SER A 30 -18.28 -16.18 -12.96
C SER A 30 -17.81 -15.71 -11.58
N ASN A 31 -18.49 -14.72 -10.99
CA ASN A 31 -18.05 -14.03 -9.76
C ASN A 31 -18.69 -14.59 -8.50
N GLY A 32 -18.74 -15.93 -8.33
CA GLY A 32 -19.37 -16.59 -7.19
C GLY A 32 -18.89 -16.12 -5.81
N GLY A 33 -17.61 -15.75 -5.70
CA GLY A 33 -16.99 -15.22 -4.51
C GLY A 33 -17.54 -13.86 -4.02
N VAL A 34 -18.25 -13.11 -4.87
CA VAL A 34 -18.80 -11.78 -4.53
C VAL A 34 -19.79 -11.85 -3.35
N LEU A 35 -20.46 -12.98 -3.14
CA LEU A 35 -21.38 -13.15 -2.02
C LEU A 35 -20.65 -13.21 -0.66
N LEU A 36 -19.42 -13.71 -0.63
CA LEU A 36 -18.58 -13.66 0.58
C LEU A 36 -18.18 -12.21 0.89
N LEU A 37 -17.86 -11.42 -0.14
CA LEU A 37 -17.56 -9.99 0.01
C LEU A 37 -18.79 -9.21 0.50
N ARG A 38 -19.99 -9.56 0.04
CA ARG A 38 -21.23 -9.02 0.57
C ARG A 38 -21.40 -9.28 2.07
N GLU A 39 -21.08 -10.49 2.53
CA GLU A 39 -21.15 -10.82 3.96
C GLU A 39 -20.07 -10.08 4.76
N ALA A 40 -18.88 -9.90 4.19
CA ALA A 40 -17.85 -9.05 4.79
C ALA A 40 -18.32 -7.59 4.92
N GLU A 41 -18.95 -7.04 3.88
CA GLU A 41 -19.54 -5.69 3.94
C GLU A 41 -20.64 -5.60 5.00
N ARG A 42 -21.53 -6.61 5.07
CA ARG A 42 -22.59 -6.66 6.08
C ARG A 42 -22.03 -6.64 7.50
N LYS A 43 -20.86 -7.27 7.71
CA LYS A 43 -20.18 -7.34 9.02
C LYS A 43 -19.40 -6.06 9.33
N HIS A 44 -18.72 -5.48 8.35
CA HIS A 44 -17.75 -4.40 8.57
C HIS A 44 -18.26 -3.02 8.15
N GLY A 45 -19.18 -2.93 7.18
CA GLY A 45 -19.80 -1.68 6.75
C GLY A 45 -18.87 -0.69 6.05
N VAL A 46 -17.85 -1.16 5.33
CA VAL A 46 -16.84 -0.32 4.66
C VAL A 46 -17.48 0.53 3.57
N CYS A 47 -18.23 -0.10 2.65
CA CYS A 47 -18.89 0.61 1.55
C CYS A 47 -19.94 1.59 2.06
N ARG A 48 -20.67 1.22 3.13
CA ARG A 48 -21.63 2.10 3.78
C ARG A 48 -20.95 3.36 4.33
N ARG A 49 -19.87 3.20 5.08
CA ARG A 49 -19.09 4.30 5.65
C ARG A 49 -18.52 5.22 4.57
N LEU A 50 -18.01 4.65 3.48
CA LEU A 50 -17.51 5.42 2.34
C LEU A 50 -18.64 6.21 1.66
N ALA A 51 -19.80 5.59 1.46
CA ALA A 51 -20.97 6.25 0.87
C ALA A 51 -21.47 7.41 1.73
N GLU A 52 -21.51 7.25 3.06
CA GLU A 52 -21.91 8.29 4.02
C GLU A 52 -20.90 9.46 4.07
N ALA A 53 -19.62 9.21 3.79
CA ALA A 53 -18.58 10.24 3.74
C ALA A 53 -18.67 11.12 2.49
N MET A 54 -19.38 10.66 1.45
CA MET A 54 -19.55 11.39 0.18
C MET A 54 -20.88 12.15 0.17
N PRO A 55 -20.87 13.49 -0.07
CA PRO A 55 -22.11 14.24 -0.23
C PRO A 55 -22.78 13.87 -1.55
N ASP A 56 -24.05 13.49 -1.50
CA ASP A 56 -24.86 13.28 -2.70
C ASP A 56 -25.46 14.62 -3.14
N ARG A 57 -24.98 15.15 -4.26
CA ARG A 57 -25.43 16.43 -4.82
C ARG A 57 -26.47 16.23 -5.92
N ARG A 58 -26.89 15.00 -6.17
CA ARG A 58 -27.89 14.70 -7.19
C ARG A 58 -29.27 15.10 -6.71
N ASP A 59 -30.11 15.45 -7.67
CA ASP A 59 -31.52 15.71 -7.43
C ASP A 59 -32.21 14.46 -6.84
N PRO A 60 -32.78 14.53 -5.63
CA PRO A 60 -33.40 13.39 -4.97
C PRO A 60 -34.46 12.69 -5.82
N ASP A 61 -35.24 13.44 -6.60
CA ASP A 61 -36.32 12.91 -7.44
C ASP A 61 -35.80 12.16 -8.69
N ARG A 62 -34.49 12.29 -9.00
CA ARG A 62 -33.84 11.68 -10.15
C ARG A 62 -32.84 10.59 -9.79
N ILE A 63 -32.70 10.26 -8.51
CA ILE A 63 -31.80 9.20 -8.05
C ILE A 63 -32.36 7.83 -8.40
N ARG A 64 -31.71 7.15 -9.35
CA ARG A 64 -32.01 5.74 -9.71
C ARG A 64 -31.16 4.72 -8.95
N HIS A 65 -29.96 5.13 -8.55
CA HIS A 65 -28.99 4.30 -7.84
C HIS A 65 -28.56 5.06 -6.58
N ALA A 66 -28.80 4.48 -5.42
CA ALA A 66 -28.34 5.04 -4.15
C ALA A 66 -26.78 5.11 -4.11
N MET A 67 -26.23 6.08 -3.38
CA MET A 67 -24.78 6.24 -3.24
C MET A 67 -24.12 4.94 -2.76
N PHE A 68 -24.70 4.32 -1.74
CA PHE A 68 -24.23 3.03 -1.21
C PHE A 68 -24.21 1.92 -2.27
N GLU A 69 -25.25 1.81 -3.10
CA GLU A 69 -25.28 0.80 -4.18
C GLU A 69 -24.16 1.01 -5.18
N MET A 70 -23.88 2.26 -5.56
CA MET A 70 -22.83 2.59 -6.53
C MET A 70 -21.44 2.30 -5.95
N VAL A 71 -21.18 2.73 -4.72
CA VAL A 71 -19.92 2.47 -4.03
C VAL A 71 -19.71 0.97 -3.86
N MET A 72 -20.74 0.25 -3.40
CA MET A 72 -20.67 -1.20 -3.21
C MET A 72 -20.42 -1.93 -4.53
N ALA A 73 -21.17 -1.60 -5.59
CA ALA A 73 -20.95 -2.21 -6.91
C ALA A 73 -19.52 -2.02 -7.41
N ARG A 74 -18.97 -0.81 -7.23
CA ARG A 74 -17.60 -0.48 -7.65
C ARG A 74 -16.55 -1.23 -6.84
N VAL A 75 -16.65 -1.22 -5.52
CA VAL A 75 -15.72 -1.94 -4.62
C VAL A 75 -15.75 -3.45 -4.89
N LEU A 76 -16.94 -4.02 -5.07
CA LEU A 76 -17.07 -5.45 -5.38
C LEU A 76 -16.50 -5.80 -6.77
N ALA A 77 -16.68 -4.93 -7.78
CA ALA A 77 -16.09 -5.12 -9.10
C ALA A 77 -14.55 -5.16 -9.02
N ILE A 78 -13.94 -4.18 -8.35
CA ILE A 78 -12.47 -4.15 -8.14
C ILE A 78 -12.00 -5.41 -7.41
N ALA A 79 -12.66 -5.79 -6.33
CA ALA A 79 -12.31 -6.98 -5.55
C ALA A 79 -12.49 -8.31 -6.31
N CYS A 80 -13.29 -8.32 -7.39
CA CYS A 80 -13.44 -9.45 -8.31
C CYS A 80 -12.48 -9.39 -9.53
N GLY A 81 -11.52 -8.45 -9.54
CA GLY A 81 -10.53 -8.30 -10.62
C GLY A 81 -11.02 -7.45 -11.79
N HIS A 82 -12.09 -6.68 -11.64
CA HIS A 82 -12.61 -5.75 -12.66
C HIS A 82 -12.20 -4.31 -12.28
N GLU A 83 -10.98 -3.94 -12.57
CA GLU A 83 -10.39 -2.66 -12.16
C GLU A 83 -10.92 -1.47 -12.97
N ASP A 84 -11.28 -1.68 -14.22
CA ASP A 84 -11.84 -0.62 -15.08
C ASP A 84 -13.35 -0.45 -14.86
N ALA A 85 -13.79 0.79 -14.83
CA ALA A 85 -15.21 1.12 -14.75
C ALA A 85 -16.00 0.66 -16.00
N ILE A 86 -15.33 0.42 -17.16
CA ILE A 86 -15.96 -0.07 -18.39
C ILE A 86 -16.60 -1.46 -18.20
N ASP A 87 -16.02 -2.28 -17.34
CA ASP A 87 -16.58 -3.61 -17.02
C ASP A 87 -17.97 -3.55 -16.41
N LEU A 88 -18.31 -2.41 -15.78
CA LEU A 88 -19.63 -2.23 -15.19
C LEU A 88 -20.76 -2.18 -16.21
N ASP A 89 -20.50 -1.89 -17.49
CA ASP A 89 -21.54 -1.99 -18.51
C ASP A 89 -22.00 -3.43 -18.74
N ARG A 90 -21.15 -4.41 -18.50
CA ARG A 90 -21.47 -5.83 -18.46
C ARG A 90 -21.95 -6.27 -17.09
N LEU A 91 -21.17 -5.97 -16.04
CA LEU A 91 -21.44 -6.42 -14.67
C LEU A 91 -22.74 -5.87 -14.09
N ARG A 92 -23.26 -4.74 -14.58
CA ARG A 92 -24.56 -4.20 -14.15
C ARG A 92 -25.74 -5.15 -14.39
N HIS A 93 -25.60 -6.11 -15.29
CA HIS A 93 -26.59 -7.12 -15.63
C HIS A 93 -26.29 -8.48 -14.95
N ASP A 94 -25.10 -8.64 -14.38
CA ASP A 94 -24.70 -9.88 -13.73
C ASP A 94 -25.60 -10.20 -12.52
N PRO A 95 -26.19 -11.41 -12.47
CA PRO A 95 -27.15 -11.76 -11.43
C PRO A 95 -26.57 -11.78 -10.03
N LEU A 96 -25.29 -12.20 -9.84
CA LEU A 96 -24.67 -12.24 -8.53
C LEU A 96 -24.20 -10.85 -8.08
N MET A 97 -23.73 -9.99 -8.98
CA MET A 97 -23.44 -8.59 -8.67
C MET A 97 -24.70 -7.85 -8.24
N LYS A 98 -25.84 -8.05 -8.94
CA LYS A 98 -27.14 -7.51 -8.53
C LYS A 98 -27.55 -8.00 -7.14
N LEU A 99 -27.44 -9.30 -6.89
CA LEU A 99 -27.77 -9.90 -5.60
C LEU A 99 -26.86 -9.37 -4.49
N ALA A 100 -25.56 -9.23 -4.75
CA ALA A 100 -24.61 -8.71 -3.78
C ALA A 100 -24.93 -7.28 -3.35
N VAL A 101 -25.39 -6.45 -4.27
CA VAL A 101 -25.80 -5.07 -4.00
C VAL A 101 -27.22 -4.99 -3.38
N GLY A 102 -27.98 -6.10 -3.34
CA GLY A 102 -29.29 -6.16 -2.74
C GLY A 102 -30.46 -6.09 -3.72
N ARG A 103 -30.21 -6.31 -5.02
CA ARG A 103 -31.25 -6.36 -6.06
C ARG A 103 -31.58 -7.80 -6.45
N CYS A 104 -32.81 -8.02 -6.89
CA CYS A 104 -33.19 -9.32 -7.43
C CYS A 104 -32.34 -9.66 -8.66
N PRO A 105 -31.77 -10.87 -8.74
CA PRO A 105 -30.84 -11.22 -9.82
C PRO A 105 -31.52 -11.22 -11.19
N GLU A 106 -32.74 -11.69 -11.29
CA GLU A 106 -33.49 -11.84 -12.54
C GLU A 106 -34.32 -10.59 -12.87
N SER A 107 -35.21 -10.19 -11.98
CA SER A 107 -36.20 -9.11 -12.18
C SER A 107 -35.74 -7.72 -11.75
N GLY A 108 -34.66 -7.63 -10.95
CA GLY A 108 -34.15 -6.34 -10.45
C GLY A 108 -33.58 -5.48 -11.57
N GLN A 109 -33.77 -4.16 -11.46
CA GLN A 109 -33.18 -3.19 -12.38
C GLN A 109 -31.65 -3.37 -12.47
N PRO A 110 -31.03 -3.08 -13.63
CA PRO A 110 -29.58 -3.09 -13.76
C PRO A 110 -28.90 -2.17 -12.75
N LEU A 111 -27.66 -2.48 -12.37
CA LEU A 111 -26.83 -1.58 -11.56
C LEU A 111 -26.42 -0.35 -12.36
N ALA A 112 -25.70 0.58 -11.73
CA ALA A 112 -25.23 1.79 -12.38
C ALA A 112 -24.32 1.48 -13.59
N SER A 113 -24.48 2.25 -14.66
CA SER A 113 -23.66 2.14 -15.87
C SER A 113 -22.25 2.69 -15.65
N GLN A 114 -21.32 2.33 -16.54
CA GLN A 114 -19.96 2.86 -16.58
C GLN A 114 -19.93 4.39 -16.46
N SER A 115 -20.72 5.10 -17.25
CA SER A 115 -20.74 6.57 -17.22
C SER A 115 -21.24 7.17 -15.90
N THR A 116 -22.08 6.45 -15.17
CA THR A 116 -22.55 6.86 -13.82
C THR A 116 -21.45 6.65 -12.79
N ILE A 117 -20.74 5.52 -12.87
CA ILE A 117 -19.61 5.24 -11.96
C ILE A 117 -18.41 6.14 -12.25
N SER A 118 -18.08 6.39 -13.52
CA SER A 118 -17.02 7.37 -13.87
C SER A 118 -17.31 8.76 -13.30
N ARG A 119 -18.58 9.21 -13.32
CA ARG A 119 -18.92 10.47 -12.63
C ARG A 119 -18.73 10.39 -11.12
N LEU A 120 -19.11 9.28 -10.49
CA LEU A 120 -18.88 9.07 -9.06
C LEU A 120 -17.38 9.17 -8.70
N GLU A 121 -16.50 8.59 -9.51
CA GLU A 121 -15.05 8.58 -9.28
C GLU A 121 -14.38 9.93 -9.54
N ASN A 122 -14.89 10.71 -10.53
CA ASN A 122 -14.25 11.95 -10.97
C ASN A 122 -14.82 13.23 -10.31
N VAL A 123 -15.97 13.15 -9.65
CA VAL A 123 -16.61 14.31 -9.01
C VAL A 123 -15.98 14.71 -7.66
N PRO A 124 -15.40 13.80 -6.84
CA PRO A 124 -14.91 14.17 -5.52
C PRO A 124 -13.81 15.23 -5.58
N SER A 125 -14.03 16.32 -4.86
CA SER A 125 -13.02 17.34 -4.60
C SER A 125 -11.92 16.81 -3.66
N LYS A 126 -10.80 17.53 -3.56
CA LYS A 126 -9.73 17.18 -2.60
C LYS A 126 -10.24 17.07 -1.16
N THR A 127 -11.19 17.90 -0.76
CA THR A 127 -11.80 17.84 0.58
C THR A 127 -12.63 16.58 0.76
N GLU A 128 -13.33 16.14 -0.26
CA GLU A 128 -14.11 14.89 -0.23
C GLU A 128 -13.22 13.67 -0.25
N ALA A 129 -12.14 13.66 -1.03
CA ALA A 129 -11.11 12.63 -0.97
C ALA A 129 -10.50 12.52 0.45
N ALA A 130 -10.24 13.65 1.11
CA ALA A 130 -9.77 13.65 2.49
C ALA A 130 -10.82 13.10 3.48
N ARG A 131 -12.13 13.32 3.24
CA ARG A 131 -13.21 12.71 4.03
C ARG A 131 -13.27 11.19 3.83
N LEU A 132 -13.08 10.70 2.61
CA LEU A 132 -13.00 9.26 2.33
C LEU A 132 -11.81 8.63 3.06
N ALA A 133 -10.63 9.27 3.01
CA ALA A 133 -9.46 8.82 3.75
C ALA A 133 -9.72 8.80 5.27
N ALA A 134 -10.39 9.83 5.82
CA ALA A 134 -10.78 9.87 7.23
C ALA A 134 -11.78 8.75 7.58
N ALA A 135 -12.72 8.44 6.69
CA ALA A 135 -13.67 7.35 6.88
C ALA A 135 -12.98 5.97 6.94
N LEU A 136 -11.95 5.74 6.10
CA LEU A 136 -11.12 4.54 6.16
C LEU A 136 -10.31 4.47 7.46
N LEU A 137 -9.74 5.58 7.92
CA LEU A 137 -9.04 5.66 9.20
C LEU A 137 -9.97 5.32 10.38
N ASP A 138 -11.20 5.82 10.37
CA ASP A 138 -12.20 5.47 11.39
C ASP A 138 -12.59 4.01 11.32
N GLN A 139 -12.77 3.47 10.11
CA GLN A 139 -13.04 2.06 9.91
C GLN A 139 -11.94 1.20 10.52
N PHE A 140 -10.69 1.53 10.20
CA PHE A 140 -9.52 0.85 10.76
C PHE A 140 -9.49 0.98 12.29
N GLY A 141 -9.58 2.22 12.81
CA GLY A 141 -9.50 2.51 14.25
C GLY A 141 -10.57 1.83 15.09
N THR A 142 -11.76 1.60 14.52
CA THR A 142 -12.87 0.91 15.20
C THR A 142 -12.79 -0.62 15.08
N THR A 143 -12.19 -1.13 14.01
CA THR A 143 -12.13 -2.57 13.73
C THR A 143 -10.94 -3.24 14.42
N VAL A 144 -9.79 -2.57 14.45
CA VAL A 144 -8.56 -3.10 15.03
C VAL A 144 -8.46 -2.71 16.50
N LYS A 145 -8.34 -3.72 17.37
CA LYS A 145 -8.09 -3.49 18.80
C LYS A 145 -6.61 -3.19 19.02
N PRO A 146 -6.27 -2.00 19.55
CA PRO A 146 -4.88 -1.62 19.74
C PRO A 146 -4.26 -2.34 20.96
N GLY A 147 -2.94 -2.54 20.90
CA GLY A 147 -2.11 -2.86 22.07
C GLY A 147 -1.64 -1.59 22.77
N ARG A 148 -0.65 -1.75 23.67
CA ARG A 148 -0.02 -0.62 24.35
C ARG A 148 0.86 0.22 23.42
N LEU A 149 1.46 -0.44 22.42
CA LEU A 149 2.32 0.16 21.41
C LEU A 149 1.93 -0.41 20.05
N GLU A 150 1.77 0.47 19.06
CA GLU A 150 1.50 0.11 17.67
C GLU A 150 2.48 0.81 16.73
N ILE A 151 2.94 0.05 15.76
CA ILE A 151 3.84 0.55 14.72
C ILE A 151 3.04 0.74 13.43
N LEU A 152 3.18 1.91 12.85
CA LEU A 152 2.62 2.27 11.55
C LEU A 152 3.77 2.44 10.56
N ASP A 153 3.74 1.64 9.50
CA ASP A 153 4.66 1.77 8.39
C ASP A 153 4.11 2.76 7.37
N ILE A 154 4.99 3.62 6.88
CA ILE A 154 4.71 4.54 5.79
C ILE A 154 5.70 4.29 4.66
N ASP A 155 5.17 4.07 3.47
CA ASP A 155 5.96 3.81 2.25
C ASP A 155 5.24 4.35 1.02
N ASP A 156 5.94 4.48 -0.10
CA ASP A 156 5.32 4.83 -1.39
C ASP A 156 5.56 3.72 -2.42
N THR A 157 4.51 3.49 -3.20
CA THR A 157 4.55 2.59 -4.35
C THR A 157 4.42 3.42 -5.61
N PHE A 158 5.32 3.21 -6.55
CA PHE A 158 5.23 3.84 -7.87
C PHE A 158 4.18 3.12 -8.71
N CYS A 159 3.30 3.90 -9.33
CA CYS A 159 2.29 3.43 -10.27
C CYS A 159 2.51 4.15 -11.59
N ALA A 160 2.87 3.42 -12.63
CA ALA A 160 3.03 3.95 -13.98
C ALA A 160 1.72 4.56 -14.49
N ALA A 161 1.80 5.71 -15.14
CA ALA A 161 0.64 6.38 -15.71
C ALA A 161 0.58 6.12 -17.20
N HIS A 162 -0.44 5.43 -17.66
CA HIS A 162 -0.69 5.23 -19.07
C HIS A 162 -1.41 6.44 -19.67
N GLY A 163 -0.90 6.94 -20.79
CA GLY A 163 -1.43 8.12 -21.47
C GLY A 163 -1.12 9.47 -20.78
N ALA A 164 -1.82 10.52 -21.20
CA ALA A 164 -1.60 11.89 -20.75
C ALA A 164 -2.40 12.24 -19.48
N GLN A 165 -2.16 11.54 -18.39
CA GLN A 165 -2.85 11.79 -17.12
C GLN A 165 -2.31 13.08 -16.46
N GLN A 166 -3.23 13.89 -15.93
CA GLN A 166 -2.86 15.09 -15.17
C GLN A 166 -2.11 14.70 -13.90
N LEU A 167 -1.09 15.50 -13.53
CA LEU A 167 -0.26 15.29 -12.33
C LEU A 167 0.59 14.02 -12.34
N ALA A 168 0.66 13.30 -13.45
CA ALA A 168 1.68 12.28 -13.66
C ALA A 168 3.02 12.96 -13.92
N PHE A 169 3.99 12.75 -13.03
CA PHE A 169 5.33 13.33 -13.13
C PHE A 169 6.35 12.25 -13.49
N TRP A 170 7.42 12.67 -14.14
CA TRP A 170 8.56 11.81 -14.40
C TRP A 170 9.24 11.42 -13.10
N ASN A 171 9.52 10.15 -12.95
CA ASN A 171 10.28 9.60 -11.83
C ASN A 171 11.61 9.04 -12.39
N ALA A 172 12.72 9.67 -12.04
CA ALA A 172 14.02 9.29 -12.55
C ALA A 172 14.51 7.90 -12.07
N HIS A 173 13.98 7.40 -10.95
CA HIS A 173 14.33 6.07 -10.44
C HIS A 173 13.70 4.96 -11.28
N HIS A 174 12.45 5.17 -11.71
CA HIS A 174 11.70 4.22 -12.53
C HIS A 174 11.81 4.51 -14.02
N ASP A 175 12.45 5.63 -14.40
CA ASP A 175 12.57 6.12 -15.77
C ASP A 175 11.23 6.26 -16.51
N GLU A 176 10.16 6.58 -15.76
CA GLU A 176 8.79 6.58 -16.26
C GLU A 176 7.94 7.70 -15.63
N ARG A 177 6.84 8.07 -16.29
CA ARG A 177 5.83 8.97 -15.72
C ARG A 177 4.83 8.19 -14.88
N GLY A 178 4.46 8.72 -13.73
CA GLY A 178 3.50 8.04 -12.87
C GLY A 178 3.11 8.83 -11.63
N PHE A 179 2.57 8.08 -10.70
CA PHE A 179 2.21 8.52 -9.37
C PHE A 179 3.03 7.74 -8.34
N ALA A 180 3.26 8.32 -7.16
CA ALA A 180 3.82 7.62 -6.02
C ALA A 180 2.77 7.60 -4.91
N SER A 181 1.96 6.56 -4.89
CA SER A 181 0.93 6.39 -3.87
C SER A 181 1.57 6.13 -2.52
N MET A 182 1.28 6.98 -1.54
CA MET A 182 1.73 6.80 -0.17
C MET A 182 0.78 5.84 0.54
N HIS A 183 1.32 4.75 1.06
CA HIS A 183 0.58 3.72 1.77
C HIS A 183 0.97 3.72 3.24
N ILE A 184 -0.02 3.55 4.11
CA ILE A 184 0.19 3.40 5.54
C ILE A 184 -0.40 2.07 5.96
N TYR A 185 0.42 1.27 6.65
CA TYR A 185 0.04 -0.06 7.14
C TYR A 185 0.24 -0.16 8.64
N HIS A 186 -0.59 -0.96 9.25
CA HIS A 186 -0.45 -1.34 10.65
C HIS A 186 0.33 -2.65 10.76
N VAL A 187 1.52 -2.61 11.35
CA VAL A 187 2.48 -3.71 11.32
C VAL A 187 1.92 -4.99 11.94
N ARG A 188 1.34 -4.91 13.11
CA ARG A 188 0.87 -6.09 13.85
C ARG A 188 -0.25 -6.86 13.15
N SER A 189 -1.15 -6.19 12.45
CA SER A 189 -2.25 -6.86 11.73
C SER A 189 -2.00 -7.03 10.24
N GLY A 190 -0.97 -6.40 9.66
CA GLY A 190 -0.76 -6.34 8.21
C GLY A 190 -1.86 -5.57 7.45
N THR A 191 -2.73 -4.86 8.17
CA THR A 191 -3.90 -4.20 7.57
C THR A 191 -3.52 -2.85 7.00
N PRO A 192 -3.95 -2.50 5.77
CA PRO A 192 -3.82 -1.15 5.26
C PRO A 192 -4.67 -0.18 6.10
N VAL A 193 -4.07 0.95 6.45
CA VAL A 193 -4.69 2.02 7.25
C VAL A 193 -5.30 3.07 6.33
N VAL A 194 -4.52 3.55 5.38
CA VAL A 194 -4.94 4.50 4.35
C VAL A 194 -3.93 4.52 3.21
N ALA A 195 -4.43 4.80 1.99
CA ALA A 195 -3.62 5.07 0.82
C ALA A 195 -3.92 6.50 0.31
N ILE A 196 -2.88 7.22 -0.12
CA ILE A 196 -2.98 8.60 -0.59
C ILE A 196 -2.29 8.72 -1.94
N LEU A 197 -3.07 8.90 -3.01
CA LEU A 197 -2.52 9.14 -4.34
C LEU A 197 -1.82 10.50 -4.39
N ARG A 198 -0.60 10.52 -4.91
CA ARG A 198 0.24 11.71 -5.03
C ARG A 198 1.14 11.65 -6.26
N ALA A 199 1.66 12.79 -6.65
CA ALA A 199 2.61 12.89 -7.76
C ALA A 199 3.89 12.09 -7.47
N ALA A 200 4.49 11.48 -8.50
CA ALA A 200 5.69 10.65 -8.42
C ALA A 200 6.96 11.48 -8.14
N ARG A 201 7.02 12.08 -6.98
CA ARG A 201 8.18 12.85 -6.50
C ARG A 201 8.45 12.54 -5.03
N THR A 202 9.68 12.70 -4.59
CA THR A 202 10.04 12.62 -3.18
C THR A 202 9.15 13.55 -2.34
N PRO A 203 8.54 13.05 -1.24
CA PRO A 203 7.64 13.85 -0.43
C PRO A 203 8.38 15.00 0.25
N LYS A 204 7.73 16.17 0.32
CA LYS A 204 8.22 17.30 1.09
C LYS A 204 8.02 17.05 2.59
N GLY A 205 8.90 17.57 3.43
CA GLY A 205 8.78 17.38 4.88
C GLY A 205 7.46 17.89 5.47
N THR A 206 6.93 18.99 4.96
CA THR A 206 5.60 19.51 5.36
C THR A 206 4.45 18.57 4.93
N GLU A 207 4.60 17.87 3.81
CA GLU A 207 3.64 16.86 3.34
C GLU A 207 3.65 15.65 4.28
N VAL A 208 4.84 15.09 4.55
CA VAL A 208 5.03 13.96 5.48
C VAL A 208 4.46 14.31 6.86
N ARG A 209 4.85 15.47 7.41
CA ARG A 209 4.31 15.96 8.69
C ARG A 209 2.79 16.01 8.69
N THR A 210 2.18 16.53 7.62
CA THR A 210 0.73 16.67 7.54
C THR A 210 0.04 15.32 7.57
N VAL A 211 0.54 14.34 6.81
CA VAL A 211 -0.02 12.99 6.77
C VAL A 211 0.12 12.31 8.13
N ILE A 212 1.34 12.24 8.67
CA ILE A 212 1.62 11.60 9.97
C ILE A 212 0.75 12.23 11.07
N LYS A 213 0.66 13.56 11.11
CA LYS A 213 -0.16 14.29 12.07
C LYS A 213 -1.64 13.95 11.95
N HIS A 214 -2.20 13.96 10.74
CA HIS A 214 -3.62 13.67 10.52
C HIS A 214 -3.97 12.23 10.91
N VAL A 215 -3.18 11.27 10.46
CA VAL A 215 -3.40 9.86 10.78
C VAL A 215 -3.30 9.61 12.29
N THR A 216 -2.23 10.10 12.92
CA THR A 216 -2.04 9.95 14.37
C THR A 216 -3.20 10.56 15.16
N LYS A 217 -3.58 11.81 14.85
CA LYS A 217 -4.68 12.49 15.56
C LYS A 217 -5.99 11.76 15.39
N ARG A 218 -6.27 11.25 14.19
CA ARG A 218 -7.49 10.48 13.94
C ARG A 218 -7.49 9.16 14.69
N LEU A 219 -6.40 8.41 14.67
CA LEU A 219 -6.28 7.16 15.42
C LEU A 219 -6.39 7.37 16.93
N ARG A 220 -5.85 8.45 17.46
CA ARG A 220 -5.98 8.79 18.90
C ARG A 220 -7.42 9.03 19.35
N THR A 221 -8.36 9.32 18.45
CA THR A 221 -9.78 9.37 18.82
C THR A 221 -10.34 7.99 19.15
N HIS A 222 -9.76 6.94 18.61
CA HIS A 222 -10.13 5.55 18.84
C HIS A 222 -9.17 4.85 19.82
N TRP A 223 -7.91 5.28 19.86
CA TRP A 223 -6.79 4.69 20.63
C TRP A 223 -6.12 5.72 21.54
N PRO A 224 -6.83 6.30 22.52
CA PRO A 224 -6.34 7.45 23.30
C PRO A 224 -5.07 7.16 24.10
N ASN A 225 -4.87 5.91 24.53
CA ASN A 225 -3.77 5.52 25.40
C ASN A 225 -2.68 4.70 24.70
N THR A 226 -2.77 4.55 23.39
CA THR A 226 -1.82 3.75 22.61
C THR A 226 -0.61 4.59 22.22
N ARG A 227 0.58 4.09 22.52
CA ARG A 227 1.84 4.64 22.03
C ARG A 227 1.98 4.30 20.54
N ILE A 228 2.16 5.30 19.71
CA ILE A 228 2.29 5.15 18.24
C ILE A 228 3.75 5.39 17.85
N VAL A 229 4.28 4.48 17.03
CA VAL A 229 5.62 4.58 16.44
C VAL A 229 5.44 4.63 14.92
N TRP A 230 6.01 5.64 14.27
CA TRP A 230 6.10 5.71 12.83
C TRP A 230 7.41 5.10 12.34
N ARG A 231 7.31 4.24 11.32
CA ARG A 231 8.46 3.62 10.68
C ARG A 231 8.39 3.87 9.17
N GLY A 232 9.49 4.26 8.56
CA GLY A 232 9.57 4.55 7.13
C GLY A 232 11.01 4.63 6.64
N ASP A 233 11.21 4.75 5.35
CA ASP A 233 12.53 4.89 4.75
C ASP A 233 13.10 6.32 4.91
N SER A 234 14.18 6.61 4.19
CA SER A 234 14.85 7.91 4.23
C SER A 234 14.02 9.05 3.60
N HIS A 235 13.02 8.74 2.79
CA HIS A 235 12.10 9.74 2.24
C HIS A 235 11.21 10.35 3.32
N TYR A 236 10.95 9.60 4.40
CA TYR A 236 10.08 10.01 5.52
C TYR A 236 10.84 10.60 6.71
N GLY A 237 12.16 10.40 6.79
CA GLY A 237 13.03 10.99 7.82
C GLY A 237 13.20 12.50 7.69
N ARG A 238 12.09 13.25 7.62
CA ARG A 238 12.06 14.71 7.43
C ARG A 238 12.03 15.45 8.75
N VAL A 239 12.79 16.54 8.82
CA VAL A 239 12.91 17.35 10.04
C VAL A 239 11.55 17.80 10.56
N GLU A 240 10.66 18.27 9.70
CA GLU A 240 9.32 18.75 10.07
C GLU A 240 8.42 17.64 10.64
N ALA A 241 8.60 16.40 10.17
CA ALA A 241 7.88 15.24 10.68
C ALA A 241 8.41 14.80 12.06
N MET A 242 9.74 14.76 12.21
CA MET A 242 10.40 14.39 13.44
C MET A 242 10.12 15.40 14.56
N GLU A 243 10.22 16.71 14.28
CA GLU A 243 9.92 17.77 15.25
C GLU A 243 8.49 17.70 15.73
N TRP A 244 7.53 17.56 14.79
CA TRP A 244 6.15 17.40 15.19
C TRP A 244 5.93 16.15 16.04
N ALA A 245 6.54 15.02 15.70
CA ALA A 245 6.41 13.78 16.45
C ALA A 245 6.95 13.92 17.87
N GLU A 246 8.12 14.54 18.02
CA GLU A 246 8.76 14.83 19.33
C GLU A 246 7.88 15.74 20.19
N ASP A 247 7.32 16.79 19.60
CA ASP A 247 6.48 17.77 20.32
C ASP A 247 5.11 17.18 20.73
N ASP A 248 4.58 16.20 19.98
CA ASP A 248 3.26 15.57 20.20
C ASP A 248 3.35 14.21 20.92
N GLY A 249 4.57 13.82 21.38
CA GLY A 249 4.81 12.58 22.11
C GLY A 249 4.56 11.33 21.25
N VAL A 250 4.96 11.38 20.01
CA VAL A 250 4.91 10.28 19.04
C VAL A 250 6.32 9.79 18.75
N ASP A 251 6.50 8.49 18.74
CA ASP A 251 7.80 7.91 18.42
C ASP A 251 7.98 7.67 16.94
N TYR A 252 9.24 7.57 16.53
CA TYR A 252 9.59 7.25 15.16
C TYR A 252 10.91 6.49 15.05
N ILE A 253 11.05 5.79 13.90
CA ILE A 253 12.31 5.25 13.40
C ILE A 253 12.29 5.36 11.87
N PHE A 254 13.16 6.19 11.31
CA PHE A 254 13.23 6.45 9.89
C PHE A 254 14.62 6.15 9.34
N GLY A 255 14.68 5.71 8.10
CA GLY A 255 15.93 5.67 7.36
C GLY A 255 16.55 7.06 7.31
N LEU A 256 17.87 7.12 7.28
CA LEU A 256 18.63 8.35 7.13
C LEU A 256 19.66 8.17 6.01
N ALA A 257 19.66 9.06 5.03
CA ALA A 257 20.64 9.03 3.97
C ALA A 257 22.05 9.28 4.53
N GLY A 258 23.00 8.44 4.11
CA GLY A 258 24.40 8.59 4.48
C GLY A 258 25.00 9.90 3.97
N ASN A 259 26.01 10.39 4.68
CA ASN A 259 26.82 11.53 4.27
C ASN A 259 28.20 11.43 4.91
N MET A 260 29.18 12.18 4.39
CA MET A 260 30.59 12.13 4.85
C MET A 260 30.73 12.38 6.36
N THR A 261 29.87 13.18 6.98
CA THR A 261 29.94 13.45 8.42
C THR A 261 29.52 12.20 9.21
N LEU A 262 28.43 11.52 8.79
CA LEU A 262 27.98 10.28 9.41
C LEU A 262 29.02 9.17 9.22
N ASP A 263 29.59 9.07 8.02
CA ASP A 263 30.61 8.06 7.69
C ASP A 263 31.88 8.27 8.53
N ALA A 264 32.28 9.51 8.77
CA ALA A 264 33.42 9.85 9.63
C ALA A 264 33.17 9.44 11.11
N LEU A 265 31.91 9.53 11.60
CA LEU A 265 31.58 9.13 12.98
C LEU A 265 31.65 7.63 13.21
N VAL A 266 31.59 6.81 12.18
CA VAL A 266 31.65 5.35 12.26
C VAL A 266 32.90 4.76 11.59
N ALA A 267 33.83 5.60 11.13
CA ALA A 267 35.04 5.15 10.41
C ALA A 267 35.87 4.15 11.20
N GLU A 268 36.13 4.40 12.48
CA GLU A 268 36.86 3.46 13.36
C GLU A 268 36.10 2.14 13.52
N THR A 269 34.76 2.19 13.64
CA THR A 269 33.93 0.99 13.72
C THR A 269 34.00 0.17 12.42
N ALA A 270 34.01 0.84 11.28
CA ALA A 270 34.14 0.23 9.96
C ALA A 270 35.51 -0.44 9.78
N ASP A 271 36.58 0.21 10.20
CA ASP A 271 37.94 -0.35 10.13
C ASP A 271 38.10 -1.58 11.05
N ASN A 272 37.60 -1.50 12.26
CA ASN A 272 37.55 -2.62 13.18
C ASN A 272 36.73 -3.80 12.59
N LEU A 273 35.61 -3.52 11.94
CA LEU A 273 34.78 -4.54 11.29
C LEU A 273 35.55 -5.22 10.14
N ARG A 274 36.26 -4.45 9.29
CA ARG A 274 37.13 -5.01 8.22
C ARG A 274 38.21 -5.93 8.80
N PHE A 275 38.87 -5.49 9.88
CA PHE A 275 39.91 -6.27 10.53
C PHE A 275 39.37 -7.59 11.11
N HIS A 276 38.22 -7.57 11.75
CA HIS A 276 37.59 -8.78 12.29
C HIS A 276 37.07 -9.70 11.18
N HIS A 277 36.48 -9.15 10.11
CA HIS A 277 36.03 -9.89 8.97
C HIS A 277 37.20 -10.60 8.26
N ALA A 278 38.35 -9.94 8.08
CA ALA A 278 39.54 -10.55 7.47
C ALA A 278 40.09 -11.75 8.25
N LYS A 279 39.84 -11.83 9.55
CA LYS A 279 40.22 -12.93 10.44
C LYS A 279 39.13 -13.99 10.61
N SER A 280 37.96 -13.75 10.10
CA SER A 280 36.79 -14.60 10.21
C SER A 280 36.66 -15.49 8.97
N SER A 281 36.05 -16.68 9.12
CA SER A 281 35.62 -17.50 8.00
C SER A 281 34.23 -17.17 7.51
N GLN A 282 33.60 -16.14 8.06
CA GLN A 282 32.23 -15.71 7.70
C GLN A 282 32.25 -14.92 6.40
N THR A 283 31.28 -15.18 5.53
CA THR A 283 31.11 -14.43 4.26
C THR A 283 30.62 -13.01 4.50
N LYS A 284 29.93 -12.79 5.63
CA LYS A 284 29.41 -11.49 6.06
C LYS A 284 29.55 -11.32 7.56
N LEU A 285 29.98 -10.14 7.98
CA LEU A 285 30.05 -9.78 9.40
C LEU A 285 29.32 -8.43 9.60
N ARG A 286 28.51 -8.34 10.67
CA ARG A 286 27.74 -7.13 11.01
C ARG A 286 28.16 -6.58 12.35
N THR A 287 28.09 -5.27 12.47
CA THR A 287 28.21 -4.57 13.73
C THR A 287 27.27 -3.34 13.76
N TYR A 288 27.05 -2.80 14.93
CA TYR A 288 26.10 -1.72 15.15
C TYR A 288 26.74 -0.63 16.02
N ALA A 289 26.49 0.62 15.67
CA ALA A 289 26.91 1.77 16.45
C ALA A 289 25.72 2.68 16.73
N SER A 290 25.73 3.41 17.83
CA SER A 290 24.75 4.45 18.09
C SER A 290 25.43 5.69 18.63
N PHE A 291 25.02 6.84 18.15
CA PHE A 291 25.58 8.13 18.53
C PHE A 291 24.52 9.22 18.45
N ILE A 292 24.83 10.38 19.02
CA ILE A 292 24.00 11.57 18.90
C ILE A 292 24.54 12.40 17.75
N TYR A 293 23.67 12.77 16.83
CA TYR A 293 24.01 13.56 15.65
C TYR A 293 23.01 14.70 15.46
N GLN A 294 23.50 15.81 14.93
CA GLN A 294 22.68 16.95 14.55
C GLN A 294 23.08 17.39 13.14
N ALA A 295 22.17 17.22 12.19
CA ALA A 295 22.34 17.79 10.85
C ALA A 295 22.16 19.31 10.89
N GLY A 296 22.76 20.03 9.94
CA GLY A 296 22.67 21.49 9.88
C GLY A 296 21.24 22.04 9.75
N SER A 297 20.30 21.22 9.22
CA SER A 297 18.88 21.57 9.12
C SER A 297 18.04 21.18 10.34
N TRP A 298 18.63 20.51 11.35
CA TRP A 298 17.89 20.06 12.53
C TRP A 298 18.02 21.09 13.66
N THR A 299 16.89 21.33 14.34
CA THR A 299 16.83 22.24 15.49
C THR A 299 17.44 21.64 16.77
N ARG A 300 17.52 20.30 16.83
CA ARG A 300 18.02 19.57 18.00
C ARG A 300 18.80 18.30 17.59
N PRO A 301 19.73 17.84 18.46
CA PRO A 301 20.41 16.57 18.21
C PRO A 301 19.46 15.38 18.38
N ARG A 302 19.69 14.31 17.60
CA ARG A 302 18.88 13.09 17.60
C ARG A 302 19.76 11.85 17.66
N LYS A 303 19.21 10.77 18.19
CA LYS A 303 19.87 9.47 18.17
C LYS A 303 19.89 8.92 16.78
N VAL A 304 21.08 8.60 16.29
CA VAL A 304 21.30 7.87 15.05
C VAL A 304 21.89 6.52 15.36
N VAL A 305 21.44 5.51 14.66
CA VAL A 305 21.97 4.16 14.72
C VAL A 305 22.53 3.81 13.34
N ALA A 306 23.73 3.24 13.32
CA ALA A 306 24.38 2.72 12.14
C ALA A 306 24.43 1.19 12.19
N ARG A 307 24.03 0.54 11.09
CA ARG A 307 24.32 -0.87 10.82
C ARG A 307 25.45 -0.90 9.79
N LEU A 308 26.55 -1.56 10.13
CA LEU A 308 27.68 -1.80 9.25
C LEU A 308 27.73 -3.28 8.91
N GLU A 309 27.80 -3.62 7.63
CA GLU A 309 27.93 -4.99 7.14
C GLU A 309 29.17 -5.06 6.23
N CYS A 310 30.13 -5.88 6.62
CA CYS A 310 31.30 -6.16 5.79
C CYS A 310 31.10 -7.48 5.04
N SER A 311 31.30 -7.46 3.72
CA SER A 311 31.22 -8.63 2.85
C SER A 311 32.33 -8.64 1.82
N LEU A 312 32.61 -9.81 1.22
CA LEU A 312 33.51 -9.92 0.08
C LEU A 312 32.73 -9.70 -1.20
N GLN A 313 33.20 -8.78 -2.04
CA GLN A 313 32.64 -8.51 -3.37
C GLN A 313 33.71 -8.79 -4.44
N PRO A 314 33.31 -9.27 -5.64
CA PRO A 314 34.23 -9.36 -6.78
C PRO A 314 34.80 -7.99 -7.14
N ASP A 315 36.06 -7.93 -7.50
CA ASP A 315 36.70 -6.70 -7.97
C ASP A 315 36.10 -6.31 -9.33
N ALA A 316 35.44 -5.16 -9.41
CA ALA A 316 34.70 -4.69 -10.59
C ALA A 316 35.62 -4.10 -11.69
N GLY A 317 36.92 -4.35 -11.68
CA GLY A 317 37.90 -3.64 -12.48
C GLY A 317 38.62 -4.37 -13.60
N GLU A 318 38.68 -5.71 -13.62
CA GLU A 318 39.39 -6.46 -14.67
C GLU A 318 38.77 -7.80 -14.97
N THR A 319 38.56 -8.08 -16.25
CA THR A 319 38.01 -9.34 -16.82
C THR A 319 38.87 -10.57 -16.55
N THR A 320 39.98 -10.44 -15.82
CA THR A 320 40.98 -11.53 -15.60
C THR A 320 41.47 -11.68 -14.16
N SER A 321 41.05 -10.84 -13.20
CA SER A 321 41.47 -11.00 -11.80
C SER A 321 40.35 -11.61 -10.95
N THR A 322 40.63 -12.76 -10.35
CA THR A 322 39.84 -13.41 -9.29
C THR A 322 40.00 -12.69 -7.93
N GLY A 323 40.19 -11.36 -7.95
CA GLY A 323 40.35 -10.54 -6.76
C GLY A 323 38.99 -10.32 -6.05
N MET A 324 38.96 -10.60 -4.75
CA MET A 324 37.84 -10.25 -3.87
C MET A 324 38.27 -9.11 -2.98
N ARG A 325 37.45 -8.04 -2.95
CA ARG A 325 37.67 -6.92 -2.03
C ARG A 325 36.64 -6.91 -0.92
N GLN A 326 37.05 -6.40 0.25
CA GLN A 326 36.11 -6.14 1.33
C GLN A 326 35.33 -4.87 1.06
N GLU A 327 34.02 -4.95 1.07
CA GLU A 327 33.11 -3.83 1.00
C GLU A 327 32.32 -3.70 2.29
N VAL A 328 32.15 -2.47 2.81
CA VAL A 328 31.36 -2.18 3.98
C VAL A 328 30.14 -1.38 3.57
N ASP A 329 28.96 -2.00 3.64
CA ASP A 329 27.65 -1.32 3.51
C ASP A 329 27.27 -0.72 4.85
N ILE A 330 26.98 0.59 4.85
CA ILE A 330 26.59 1.34 6.06
C ILE A 330 25.21 1.91 5.85
N ARG A 331 24.27 1.54 6.75
CA ARG A 331 22.90 2.05 6.75
C ARG A 331 22.62 2.78 8.04
N TYR A 332 22.04 3.96 7.91
CA TYR A 332 21.70 4.81 9.05
C TYR A 332 20.20 4.88 9.27
N VAL A 333 19.81 4.92 10.53
CA VAL A 333 18.44 5.24 10.93
C VAL A 333 18.46 6.30 12.03
N VAL A 334 17.50 7.21 12.00
CA VAL A 334 17.27 8.21 13.03
C VAL A 334 16.02 7.82 13.83
N THR A 335 16.07 7.96 15.16
CA THR A 335 14.97 7.48 16.01
C THR A 335 14.85 8.24 17.31
N SER A 336 13.62 8.32 17.84
CA SER A 336 13.31 8.74 19.21
C SER A 336 13.31 7.56 20.20
N LEU A 337 13.35 6.31 19.69
CA LEU A 337 13.21 5.11 20.51
C LEU A 337 14.44 4.86 21.38
N LYS A 338 14.19 4.31 22.58
CA LYS A 338 15.22 3.78 23.48
C LYS A 338 15.47 2.31 23.12
N GLY A 339 16.72 1.86 23.27
CA GLY A 339 17.11 0.48 23.01
C GLY A 339 18.55 0.39 22.52
N THR A 340 19.06 -0.85 22.38
CA THR A 340 20.37 -1.12 21.80
C THR A 340 20.35 -0.86 20.29
N ALA A 341 21.49 -0.53 19.70
CA ALA A 341 21.62 -0.28 18.28
C ALA A 341 21.17 -1.50 17.46
N GLN A 342 21.58 -2.68 17.86
CA GLN A 342 21.21 -3.93 17.20
C GLN A 342 19.70 -4.14 17.21
N HIS A 343 19.05 -4.08 18.38
CA HIS A 343 17.59 -4.24 18.49
C HIS A 343 16.82 -3.24 17.62
N LEU A 344 17.21 -1.96 17.67
CA LEU A 344 16.55 -0.93 16.87
C LEU A 344 16.68 -1.15 15.36
N CYS A 345 17.84 -1.67 14.91
CA CYS A 345 18.03 -1.99 13.50
C CYS A 345 17.34 -3.28 13.08
N GLU A 346 17.61 -4.40 13.78
CA GLU A 346 17.19 -5.72 13.31
C GLU A 346 15.71 -6.00 13.64
N ASP A 347 15.31 -5.75 14.90
CA ASP A 347 14.00 -6.17 15.37
C ASP A 347 12.92 -5.09 15.13
N VAL A 348 13.33 -3.82 14.99
CA VAL A 348 12.36 -2.75 14.74
C VAL A 348 12.41 -2.27 13.30
N TYR A 349 13.57 -1.80 12.80
CA TYR A 349 13.64 -1.17 11.49
C TYR A 349 13.63 -2.18 10.33
N CYS A 350 14.46 -3.23 10.39
CA CYS A 350 14.58 -4.21 9.31
C CYS A 350 13.34 -5.08 9.11
N GLN A 351 12.45 -5.15 10.09
CA GLN A 351 11.15 -5.82 9.94
C GLN A 351 10.21 -5.08 8.97
N ARG A 352 10.60 -3.92 8.45
CA ARG A 352 9.87 -3.20 7.39
C ARG A 352 9.75 -4.02 6.09
N GLY A 353 10.80 -4.77 5.73
CA GLY A 353 10.82 -5.61 4.52
C GLY A 353 9.81 -6.76 4.49
N GLN A 354 9.13 -7.06 5.59
CA GLN A 354 8.02 -8.03 5.58
C GLN A 354 6.77 -7.47 4.88
N MET A 355 6.68 -6.16 4.66
CA MET A 355 5.57 -5.53 3.93
C MET A 355 5.73 -5.61 2.42
N ASP A 356 6.96 -5.67 1.90
CA ASP A 356 7.22 -5.89 0.47
C ASP A 356 6.71 -7.26 -0.02
N SER A 357 6.45 -8.19 0.90
CA SER A 357 5.86 -9.50 0.60
C SER A 357 4.32 -9.50 0.58
N VAL A 358 3.67 -8.42 1.01
CA VAL A 358 2.22 -8.17 0.84
C VAL A 358 2.02 -7.31 -0.41
N ARG A 359 2.68 -7.68 -1.52
CA ARG A 359 2.37 -7.11 -2.83
C ARG A 359 0.93 -7.44 -3.17
N MET A 360 0.23 -6.45 -3.68
CA MET A 360 -1.11 -6.64 -4.26
C MET A 360 -1.02 -7.72 -5.34
N PRO A 361 -1.95 -8.68 -5.38
CA PRO A 361 -2.01 -9.62 -6.49
C PRO A 361 -2.32 -8.84 -7.77
N GLY A 362 -1.35 -8.72 -8.67
CA GLY A 362 -1.46 -8.00 -9.94
C GLY A 362 -0.14 -7.48 -10.50
N GLU A 363 0.92 -7.39 -9.70
CA GLU A 363 2.27 -7.07 -10.18
C GLU A 363 3.06 -8.36 -10.42
N GLU A 364 2.64 -9.16 -11.42
CA GLU A 364 3.46 -10.24 -11.96
C GLU A 364 4.46 -9.66 -12.96
N ASP A 365 5.72 -9.96 -12.69
CA ASP A 365 6.91 -9.86 -13.48
C ASP A 365 6.73 -9.68 -15.01
N ASP A 366 6.84 -8.45 -15.50
CA ASP A 366 7.31 -8.18 -16.86
C ASP A 366 8.86 -8.15 -16.92
N GLN A 367 9.50 -9.09 -16.27
CA GLN A 367 10.94 -9.35 -16.41
C GLN A 367 11.20 -10.82 -16.79
N VAL A 368 10.74 -11.24 -17.97
CA VAL A 368 11.38 -12.31 -18.76
C VAL A 368 11.05 -12.06 -20.24
N ASN A 369 11.92 -11.33 -20.92
CA ASN A 369 12.56 -11.74 -22.20
C ASN A 369 13.45 -10.62 -22.70
#